data_2766e697b47b749c4f2aa714e312a272
#
_entry.id   2766e697b47b749c4f2aa714e312a272
#
_cell.length_a   1.000
_cell.length_b   1.000
_cell.length_c   1.000
_cell.angle_alpha   90.00
_cell.angle_beta   90.00
_cell.angle_gamma   90.00
#
_symmetry.space_group_name_H-M   'P 1'
#
loop_
_entity.id
_entity.type
_entity.pdbx_description
1 polymer ?
#
loop_
_entity_poly.entity_id
_entity_poly.type
_entity_poly.pdbx_seq_one_letter_code
_entity_poly.pdbx_strand_id
1 'polypeptide(L)'
;MDPQLSRRSLLRAAAAVPVLSAASAASAAPASAAAPSSPVAGRGPAEGRDLRFTLAVVPDTQYLLDEGGSDAEPVRATLRHLVRERHRDQIAFTAHLGDVTEHGTETEMRAAREAFEAAGGLSYSVLAGNHDVSGDDQRGDTPYLRTFGPRRFARMATYRGSSPDGYNSAHVVRGGGREWLVLALDWRVSDAGLAWAQRVLDAHPLPTVLTTHDLVWAQDDGVAQLSDHGSRLWDRLVRGNDQVFLALGGHYWPSGRTTLTNDAGHDVHLHVTNYQDRYYGGAGMLRYYRFDLARNVIDVETFSPWLRERRDPTPLEREHVELTGDVDRFTVEIDFDERFAAFAPAPVPPPRPPSAVLPRGTVAYWRFDGAGLGAAGDDGAPVPPGTVARDLSGHGNHLTATLLHDSGPEALTWSAAHHERQPAHASLRFDGGKAPDRGAVLRTGPDAPVNGMTFERGYTIETFLRLPDPFEGDHAWMGILGWEGRAGDAGKHSGWSDDDPTCSLNLSGERFLQFIAYPVPVDADPTSWSHALPVGRWTHVAVVNDGRHTTMYVDGSRIVRNAAEEGRGIATLGKPFALGGTQSAERYGQGFYGWIGDTRIVSRALRPDEFLTGR
;
A
#
# COMPACT_ATOMS: atom_id res chain seq x y z
N MET A 1 -38.30 -19.89 -16.65
CA MET A 1 -39.04 -18.78 -16.04
C MET A 1 -37.98 -17.73 -15.73
N ASP A 2 -38.08 -16.61 -16.37
CA ASP A 2 -37.08 -15.57 -16.40
C ASP A 2 -37.21 -14.67 -15.15
N PRO A 3 -36.20 -14.57 -14.27
CA PRO A 3 -36.26 -13.65 -13.15
C PRO A 3 -35.75 -12.27 -13.60
N GLN A 4 -36.57 -11.55 -14.37
CA GLN A 4 -36.37 -10.12 -14.55
C GLN A 4 -36.68 -9.39 -13.24
N LEU A 5 -35.69 -9.23 -12.36
CA LEU A 5 -35.73 -8.20 -11.34
C LEU A 5 -35.67 -6.84 -12.05
N SER A 6 -36.83 -6.23 -12.20
CA SER A 6 -37.00 -4.99 -12.96
C SER A 6 -36.20 -3.86 -12.29
N ARG A 7 -35.59 -2.98 -13.09
CA ARG A 7 -34.92 -1.73 -12.65
C ARG A 7 -35.79 -0.87 -11.69
N ARG A 8 -37.08 -1.12 -11.61
CA ARG A 8 -38.02 -0.43 -10.71
C ARG A 8 -37.86 -0.80 -9.23
N SER A 9 -37.38 -1.98 -8.90
CA SER A 9 -37.18 -2.41 -7.50
C SER A 9 -35.93 -1.73 -6.88
N LEU A 10 -34.87 -1.49 -7.65
CA LEU A 10 -33.68 -0.77 -7.20
C LEU A 10 -33.94 0.71 -6.88
N LEU A 11 -34.91 1.35 -7.57
CA LEU A 11 -35.24 2.76 -7.35
C LEU A 11 -36.19 3.01 -6.15
N ARG A 12 -36.91 2.01 -5.66
CA ARG A 12 -37.81 2.18 -4.51
C ARG A 12 -37.11 2.18 -3.15
N ALA A 13 -35.91 1.58 -3.03
CA ALA A 13 -35.12 1.60 -1.79
C ALA A 13 -34.41 2.94 -1.53
N ALA A 14 -34.40 3.87 -2.47
CA ALA A 14 -33.70 5.15 -2.39
C ALA A 14 -34.55 6.35 -1.92
N ALA A 15 -35.80 6.16 -1.55
CA ALA A 15 -36.70 7.27 -1.24
C ALA A 15 -37.33 7.14 0.16
N ALA A 16 -36.57 7.45 1.22
CA ALA A 16 -37.09 8.00 2.48
C ALA A 16 -35.92 8.29 3.48
N VAL A 17 -35.44 9.51 3.51
CA VAL A 17 -34.70 10.05 4.67
C VAL A 17 -35.28 11.44 4.97
N PRO A 18 -35.93 11.66 6.12
CA PRO A 18 -36.17 12.99 6.64
C PRO A 18 -34.96 13.47 7.47
N VAL A 19 -34.53 14.68 7.18
CA VAL A 19 -33.54 15.43 7.96
C VAL A 19 -34.19 15.93 9.24
N LEU A 20 -33.60 15.59 10.38
CA LEU A 20 -33.88 16.25 11.68
C LEU A 20 -32.56 16.59 12.36
N SER A 21 -32.32 17.89 12.48
CA SER A 21 -31.24 18.50 13.26
C SER A 21 -31.61 18.56 14.74
N ALA A 22 -30.70 18.11 15.61
CA ALA A 22 -30.75 18.42 17.04
C ALA A 22 -29.36 18.68 17.57
N ALA A 23 -29.17 19.85 18.14
CA ALA A 23 -27.99 20.28 18.88
C ALA A 23 -27.95 19.63 20.27
N SER A 24 -26.77 19.23 20.73
CA SER A 24 -26.58 18.80 22.13
C SER A 24 -25.30 19.36 22.72
N ALA A 25 -25.47 19.86 23.93
CA ALA A 25 -24.51 20.54 24.77
C ALA A 25 -23.51 19.59 25.43
N ALA A 26 -22.30 20.09 25.61
CA ALA A 26 -21.21 19.42 26.32
C ALA A 26 -21.42 19.42 27.84
N SER A 27 -21.17 18.30 28.50
CA SER A 27 -21.02 18.20 29.95
C SER A 27 -19.65 17.60 30.27
N ALA A 28 -18.86 18.28 31.08
CA ALA A 28 -17.55 17.85 31.57
C ALA A 28 -17.68 17.01 32.85
N ALA A 29 -16.90 15.94 32.96
CA ALA A 29 -16.73 15.15 34.17
C ALA A 29 -15.25 15.07 34.60
N PRO A 30 -14.92 14.90 35.88
CA PRO A 30 -13.63 15.25 36.47
C PRO A 30 -12.56 14.14 36.35
N ALA A 31 -11.30 14.58 36.38
CA ALA A 31 -10.11 13.74 36.35
C ALA A 31 -9.94 12.89 37.60
N SER A 32 -9.64 11.60 37.42
CA SER A 32 -9.20 10.67 38.45
C SER A 32 -7.70 10.40 38.33
N ALA A 33 -7.01 10.37 39.47
CA ALA A 33 -5.57 10.24 39.59
C ALA A 33 -5.03 8.86 39.18
N ALA A 34 -3.90 8.83 38.49
CA ALA A 34 -3.21 7.64 38.02
C ALA A 34 -2.34 7.01 39.12
N ALA A 35 -2.38 5.67 39.26
CA ALA A 35 -1.43 4.86 40.01
C ALA A 35 -0.18 4.52 39.16
N PRO A 36 0.99 4.26 39.78
CA PRO A 36 2.24 4.08 39.03
C PRO A 36 2.31 2.73 38.29
N SER A 37 2.65 2.77 37.01
CA SER A 37 2.82 1.61 36.13
C SER A 37 4.20 0.97 36.33
N SER A 38 4.22 -0.36 36.47
CA SER A 38 5.41 -1.20 36.41
C SER A 38 6.00 -1.22 34.97
N PRO A 39 7.31 -1.42 34.81
CA PRO A 39 7.91 -1.39 33.46
C PRO A 39 7.49 -2.59 32.62
N VAL A 40 6.80 -2.30 31.54
CA VAL A 40 6.49 -3.29 30.49
C VAL A 40 7.76 -3.57 29.72
N ALA A 41 8.21 -4.83 29.74
CA ALA A 41 9.27 -5.33 28.88
C ALA A 41 8.94 -5.01 27.41
N GLY A 42 9.91 -4.40 26.69
CA GLY A 42 9.74 -3.97 25.33
C GLY A 42 9.35 -5.12 24.39
N ARG A 43 8.13 -5.06 23.87
CA ARG A 43 7.78 -5.74 22.64
C ARG A 43 8.44 -4.96 21.50
N GLY A 44 9.35 -5.62 20.80
CA GLY A 44 9.84 -5.14 19.51
C GLY A 44 8.66 -4.88 18.56
N PRO A 45 8.78 -3.96 17.61
CA PRO A 45 7.69 -3.63 16.71
C PRO A 45 7.26 -4.87 15.93
N ALA A 46 5.95 -5.20 16.02
CA ALA A 46 5.34 -6.17 15.13
C ALA A 46 5.41 -5.59 13.71
N GLU A 47 6.30 -6.12 12.90
CA GLU A 47 6.50 -5.74 11.50
C GLU A 47 5.30 -6.20 10.65
N GLY A 48 4.23 -5.42 10.67
CA GLY A 48 3.35 -5.33 9.51
C GLY A 48 4.12 -4.52 8.48
N ARG A 49 4.59 -5.12 7.39
CA ARG A 49 5.34 -4.41 6.36
C ARG A 49 4.46 -3.33 5.76
N ASP A 50 4.77 -2.08 6.06
CA ASP A 50 4.26 -0.98 5.29
C ASP A 50 5.00 -1.00 3.94
N LEU A 51 4.26 -1.25 2.86
CA LEU A 51 4.80 -1.30 1.50
C LEU A 51 5.04 0.11 0.93
N ARG A 52 4.97 1.13 1.76
CA ARG A 52 5.19 2.53 1.37
C ARG A 52 6.37 3.12 2.11
N PHE A 53 7.06 4.03 1.45
CA PHE A 53 8.06 4.90 2.05
C PHE A 53 8.30 6.13 1.16
N THR A 54 8.97 7.13 1.70
CA THR A 54 9.29 8.38 1.00
C THR A 54 10.79 8.59 0.96
N LEU A 55 11.31 8.90 -0.23
CA LEU A 55 12.59 9.55 -0.45
C LEU A 55 12.32 11.05 -0.58
N ALA A 56 12.86 11.85 0.31
CA ALA A 56 12.78 13.30 0.26
C ALA A 56 14.00 13.86 -0.49
N VAL A 57 13.80 14.79 -1.41
CA VAL A 57 14.85 15.42 -2.21
C VAL A 57 14.86 16.91 -1.96
N VAL A 58 15.97 17.41 -1.45
CA VAL A 58 16.24 18.84 -1.26
C VAL A 58 17.12 19.27 -2.43
N PRO A 59 16.61 20.11 -3.35
CA PRO A 59 17.41 20.63 -4.45
C PRO A 59 18.34 21.75 -4.01
N ASP A 60 18.96 22.41 -4.96
CA ASP A 60 19.91 23.51 -4.81
C ASP A 60 19.42 24.57 -3.81
N THR A 61 20.28 24.90 -2.82
CA THR A 61 19.96 25.85 -1.74
C THR A 61 20.87 27.07 -1.73
N GLN A 62 21.73 27.20 -2.72
CA GLN A 62 22.82 28.20 -2.76
C GLN A 62 22.33 29.63 -2.52
N TYR A 63 21.26 30.08 -3.14
CA TYR A 63 20.75 31.44 -2.94
C TYR A 63 20.16 31.71 -1.54
N LEU A 64 19.90 30.64 -0.78
CA LEU A 64 19.44 30.71 0.61
C LEU A 64 20.59 30.67 1.62
N LEU A 65 21.80 30.31 1.16
CA LEU A 65 23.00 30.16 1.98
C LEU A 65 24.20 30.95 1.40
N ASP A 66 23.93 32.06 0.75
CA ASP A 66 24.89 33.03 0.22
C ASP A 66 25.34 34.01 1.32
N GLU A 67 26.65 34.26 1.47
CA GLU A 67 27.19 35.22 2.43
C GLU A 67 26.84 36.70 2.10
N GLY A 68 26.34 36.95 0.90
CA GLY A 68 25.90 38.27 0.43
C GLY A 68 24.59 38.78 1.05
N GLY A 69 23.98 38.07 1.98
CA GLY A 69 22.76 38.55 2.67
C GLY A 69 21.54 37.66 2.50
N SER A 70 21.74 36.36 2.42
CA SER A 70 20.70 35.35 2.30
C SER A 70 19.97 35.07 3.62
N ASP A 71 18.87 34.32 3.52
CA ASP A 71 18.06 33.85 4.64
C ASP A 71 18.03 32.32 4.66
N ALA A 72 18.72 31.70 5.60
CA ALA A 72 18.76 30.25 5.79
C ALA A 72 17.46 29.67 6.39
N GLU A 73 16.48 30.50 6.76
CA GLU A 73 15.26 30.03 7.41
C GLU A 73 14.41 29.10 6.54
N PRO A 74 14.25 29.30 5.23
CA PRO A 74 13.56 28.34 4.38
C PRO A 74 14.19 26.94 4.42
N VAL A 75 15.53 26.84 4.40
CA VAL A 75 16.25 25.57 4.51
C VAL A 75 16.00 24.92 5.88
N ARG A 76 16.09 25.70 6.96
CA ARG A 76 15.79 25.19 8.32
C ARG A 76 14.35 24.74 8.45
N ALA A 77 13.40 25.47 7.88
CA ALA A 77 11.98 25.11 7.89
C ALA A 77 11.74 23.78 7.17
N THR A 78 12.37 23.57 6.02
CA THR A 78 12.32 22.31 5.27
C THR A 78 12.87 21.15 6.10
N LEU A 79 14.04 21.30 6.71
CA LEU A 79 14.63 20.25 7.53
C LEU A 79 13.79 19.95 8.79
N ARG A 80 13.24 20.99 9.46
CA ARG A 80 12.31 20.79 10.58
C ARG A 80 11.03 20.08 10.16
N HIS A 81 10.48 20.39 8.99
CA HIS A 81 9.34 19.71 8.42
C HIS A 81 9.64 18.22 8.23
N LEU A 82 10.75 17.87 7.60
CA LEU A 82 11.16 16.50 7.39
C LEU A 82 11.29 15.71 8.71
N VAL A 83 11.86 16.32 9.76
CA VAL A 83 11.97 15.70 11.09
C VAL A 83 10.59 15.50 11.72
N ARG A 84 9.72 16.52 11.67
CA ARG A 84 8.38 16.49 12.26
C ARG A 84 7.49 15.46 11.59
N GLU A 85 7.53 15.40 10.26
CA GLU A 85 6.64 14.54 9.47
C GLU A 85 7.25 13.16 9.19
N ARG A 86 8.45 12.87 9.68
CA ARG A 86 9.22 11.65 9.36
C ARG A 86 8.38 10.37 9.48
N HIS A 87 7.62 10.24 10.53
CA HIS A 87 6.82 9.02 10.76
C HIS A 87 5.51 9.00 9.98
N ARG A 88 4.85 10.16 9.87
CA ARG A 88 3.59 10.28 9.12
C ARG A 88 3.79 10.05 7.63
N ASP A 89 4.82 10.68 7.07
CA ASP A 89 5.13 10.63 5.65
C ASP A 89 6.11 9.48 5.33
N GLN A 90 6.48 8.66 6.34
CA GLN A 90 7.34 7.49 6.21
C GLN A 90 8.67 7.80 5.51
N ILE A 91 9.30 8.92 5.88
CA ILE A 91 10.53 9.38 5.25
C ILE A 91 11.68 8.45 5.67
N ALA A 92 12.13 7.64 4.72
CA ALA A 92 13.21 6.68 4.91
C ALA A 92 14.58 7.32 4.71
N PHE A 93 14.68 8.32 3.82
CA PHE A 93 15.93 8.98 3.50
C PHE A 93 15.69 10.38 2.91
N THR A 94 16.68 11.26 3.05
CA THR A 94 16.72 12.59 2.44
C THR A 94 17.98 12.75 1.61
N ALA A 95 17.88 13.18 0.35
CA ALA A 95 19.01 13.46 -0.53
C ALA A 95 19.06 14.95 -0.88
N HIS A 96 20.21 15.59 -0.68
CA HIS A 96 20.50 16.93 -1.18
C HIS A 96 21.28 16.83 -2.48
N LEU A 97 20.90 17.57 -3.51
CA LEU A 97 21.42 17.40 -4.87
C LEU A 97 22.63 18.30 -5.24
N GLY A 98 23.27 18.93 -4.27
CA GLY A 98 24.41 19.81 -4.50
C GLY A 98 24.04 21.28 -4.53
N ASP A 99 25.01 22.15 -4.81
CA ASP A 99 24.92 23.59 -4.69
C ASP A 99 24.25 24.00 -3.37
N VAL A 100 24.88 23.51 -2.30
CA VAL A 100 24.44 23.81 -0.93
C VAL A 100 24.60 25.29 -0.64
N THR A 101 25.70 25.88 -1.12
CA THR A 101 26.13 27.27 -0.91
C THR A 101 26.48 27.94 -2.23
N GLU A 102 26.53 29.29 -2.26
CA GLU A 102 26.79 30.06 -3.49
C GLU A 102 28.27 30.10 -3.88
N HIS A 103 29.20 30.18 -2.90
CA HIS A 103 30.63 30.35 -3.17
C HIS A 103 31.52 29.30 -2.49
N GLY A 104 30.96 28.36 -1.76
CA GLY A 104 31.72 27.31 -1.04
C GLY A 104 32.66 27.82 0.03
N THR A 105 32.45 29.05 0.55
CA THR A 105 33.33 29.65 1.54
C THR A 105 33.19 29.01 2.93
N GLU A 106 34.19 29.20 3.80
CA GLU A 106 34.10 28.76 5.20
C GLU A 106 32.89 29.35 5.93
N THR A 107 32.52 30.57 5.59
CA THR A 107 31.40 31.29 6.20
C THR A 107 30.07 30.66 5.79
N GLU A 108 29.87 30.41 4.51
CA GLU A 108 28.67 29.79 3.97
C GLU A 108 28.55 28.34 4.42
N MET A 109 29.64 27.58 4.38
CA MET A 109 29.65 26.20 4.86
C MET A 109 29.36 26.08 6.35
N ARG A 110 29.73 27.11 7.15
CA ARG A 110 29.34 27.19 8.56
C ARG A 110 27.84 27.43 8.69
N ALA A 111 27.28 28.37 7.91
CA ALA A 111 25.83 28.64 7.90
C ALA A 111 25.04 27.39 7.45
N ALA A 112 25.53 26.68 6.43
CA ALA A 112 24.96 25.41 5.99
C ALA A 112 25.00 24.36 7.09
N ARG A 113 26.14 24.19 7.77
CA ARG A 113 26.27 23.27 8.90
C ARG A 113 25.26 23.57 9.99
N GLU A 114 25.11 24.85 10.36
CA GLU A 114 24.15 25.29 11.37
C GLU A 114 22.69 25.06 10.93
N ALA A 115 22.37 25.30 9.65
CA ALA A 115 21.04 24.99 9.11
C ALA A 115 20.74 23.49 9.20
N PHE A 116 21.71 22.63 8.87
CA PHE A 116 21.58 21.18 8.92
C PHE A 116 21.56 20.58 10.34
N GLU A 117 21.78 21.37 11.40
CA GLU A 117 21.49 20.94 12.78
C GLU A 117 19.99 20.64 12.96
N ALA A 118 19.11 21.33 12.18
CA ALA A 118 17.67 21.06 12.17
C ALA A 118 17.31 19.66 11.61
N ALA A 119 18.24 18.97 10.91
CA ALA A 119 18.04 17.63 10.38
C ALA A 119 18.23 16.51 11.43
N GLY A 120 18.27 16.84 12.71
CA GLY A 120 18.54 15.88 13.79
C GLY A 120 17.66 14.63 13.72
N GLY A 121 18.31 13.46 13.64
CA GLY A 121 17.64 12.16 13.58
C GLY A 121 17.18 11.71 12.20
N LEU A 122 17.39 12.50 11.14
CA LEU A 122 17.21 12.05 9.75
C LEU A 122 18.43 11.26 9.27
N SER A 123 18.20 10.31 8.37
CA SER A 123 19.24 9.73 7.52
C SER A 123 19.26 10.53 6.22
N TYR A 124 20.42 11.02 5.83
CA TYR A 124 20.53 11.85 4.62
C TYR A 124 21.90 11.75 3.97
N SER A 125 21.98 12.15 2.69
CA SER A 125 23.19 12.44 1.95
C SER A 125 23.22 13.91 1.51
N VAL A 126 24.42 14.44 1.36
CA VAL A 126 24.70 15.71 0.69
C VAL A 126 25.82 15.44 -0.28
N LEU A 127 25.70 15.89 -1.49
CA LEU A 127 26.77 15.87 -2.50
C LEU A 127 27.17 17.31 -2.85
N ALA A 128 28.36 17.49 -3.42
CA ALA A 128 28.82 18.82 -3.82
C ALA A 128 28.26 19.20 -5.19
N GLY A 129 27.91 20.47 -5.37
CA GLY A 129 27.68 21.09 -6.66
C GLY A 129 28.86 21.99 -7.09
N ASN A 130 28.75 22.63 -8.24
CA ASN A 130 29.83 23.47 -8.79
C ASN A 130 30.05 24.80 -8.03
N HIS A 131 29.06 25.24 -7.27
CA HIS A 131 29.16 26.39 -6.38
C HIS A 131 29.84 26.05 -5.06
N ASP A 132 29.73 24.82 -4.60
CA ASP A 132 30.38 24.36 -3.35
C ASP A 132 31.89 24.12 -3.51
N VAL A 133 32.32 23.68 -4.71
CA VAL A 133 33.67 23.24 -5.00
C VAL A 133 34.01 23.43 -6.48
N SER A 134 35.30 23.36 -6.83
CA SER A 134 35.79 23.42 -8.21
C SER A 134 36.53 22.13 -8.58
N GLY A 135 36.65 21.84 -9.87
CA GLY A 135 37.31 20.63 -10.37
C GLY A 135 36.50 19.34 -10.14
N ASP A 136 37.14 18.18 -10.26
CA ASP A 136 36.54 16.88 -9.97
C ASP A 136 36.70 16.46 -8.50
N ASP A 137 36.26 15.27 -8.14
CA ASP A 137 36.30 14.74 -6.77
C ASP A 137 37.73 14.47 -6.24
N GLN A 138 38.75 14.64 -7.04
CA GLN A 138 40.15 14.49 -6.61
C GLN A 138 40.80 15.80 -6.09
N ARG A 139 40.02 16.79 -5.74
CA ARG A 139 40.46 18.15 -5.40
C ARG A 139 41.07 18.33 -4.01
N GLY A 140 41.02 17.32 -3.15
CA GLY A 140 41.59 17.35 -1.79
C GLY A 140 40.65 17.99 -0.76
N ASP A 141 41.21 18.58 0.30
CA ASP A 141 40.48 19.14 1.42
C ASP A 141 39.85 20.51 1.06
N THR A 142 38.57 20.63 1.26
CA THR A 142 37.77 21.85 1.00
C THR A 142 36.87 22.17 2.20
N PRO A 143 36.32 23.42 2.30
CA PRO A 143 35.32 23.73 3.32
C PRO A 143 34.08 22.82 3.25
N TYR A 144 33.66 22.45 2.02
CA TYR A 144 32.61 21.46 1.80
C TYR A 144 32.94 20.11 2.46
N LEU A 145 34.10 19.53 2.16
CA LEU A 145 34.49 18.22 2.67
C LEU A 145 34.63 18.22 4.20
N ARG A 146 35.10 19.32 4.80
CA ARG A 146 35.14 19.46 6.26
C ARG A 146 33.77 19.52 6.90
N THR A 147 32.75 19.99 6.15
CA THR A 147 31.36 20.17 6.60
C THR A 147 30.52 18.93 6.33
N PHE A 148 30.57 18.40 5.11
CA PHE A 148 29.72 17.30 4.61
C PHE A 148 30.52 16.05 4.21
N GLY A 149 31.76 15.92 4.67
CA GLY A 149 32.57 14.74 4.43
C GLY A 149 32.17 13.52 5.26
N PRO A 150 32.87 12.39 5.10
CA PRO A 150 32.51 11.09 5.67
C PRO A 150 32.26 11.06 7.17
N ARG A 151 32.97 11.92 7.94
CA ARG A 151 32.81 12.01 9.40
C ARG A 151 31.40 12.40 9.82
N ARG A 152 30.69 13.18 9.01
CA ARG A 152 29.31 13.62 9.27
C ARG A 152 28.35 12.46 9.19
N PHE A 153 28.54 11.56 8.25
CA PHE A 153 27.63 10.45 7.96
C PHE A 153 27.97 9.17 8.72
N ALA A 154 29.19 9.04 9.24
CA ALA A 154 29.72 7.80 9.82
C ALA A 154 28.88 7.18 10.94
N ARG A 155 28.03 7.95 11.62
CA ARG A 155 27.14 7.47 12.70
C ARG A 155 25.72 7.16 12.22
N MET A 156 25.39 7.45 10.96
CA MET A 156 24.07 7.13 10.42
C MET A 156 23.96 5.63 10.15
N ALA A 157 22.86 5.03 10.57
CA ALA A 157 22.63 3.60 10.39
C ALA A 157 22.58 3.19 8.90
N THR A 158 22.24 4.12 8.02
CA THR A 158 22.21 3.92 6.56
C THR A 158 23.57 3.96 5.89
N TYR A 159 24.56 4.65 6.46
CA TYR A 159 25.86 4.87 5.83
C TYR A 159 26.64 3.58 5.62
N ARG A 160 27.21 3.39 4.42
CA ARG A 160 28.00 2.21 4.03
C ARG A 160 29.44 2.54 3.63
N GLY A 161 29.76 3.81 3.45
CA GLY A 161 31.10 4.28 3.13
C GLY A 161 31.11 5.44 2.15
N SER A 162 32.32 5.93 1.92
CA SER A 162 32.61 6.99 0.94
C SER A 162 33.79 6.57 0.07
N SER A 163 33.95 7.25 -1.07
CA SER A 163 35.16 7.17 -1.88
C SER A 163 36.37 7.61 -1.08
N PRO A 164 37.61 7.20 -1.46
CA PRO A 164 38.82 7.54 -0.71
C PRO A 164 39.06 9.03 -0.53
N ASP A 165 38.63 9.86 -1.49
CA ASP A 165 38.67 11.32 -1.45
C ASP A 165 37.57 11.93 -0.55
N GLY A 166 36.49 11.16 -0.25
CA GLY A 166 35.43 11.53 0.66
C GLY A 166 34.25 12.29 0.02
N TYR A 167 34.27 12.54 -1.28
CA TYR A 167 33.21 13.33 -1.96
C TYR A 167 32.00 12.51 -2.38
N ASN A 168 32.15 11.20 -2.58
CA ASN A 168 31.08 10.31 -2.95
C ASN A 168 30.67 9.44 -1.76
N SER A 169 29.40 9.15 -1.58
CA SER A 169 28.90 8.35 -0.47
C SER A 169 27.84 7.33 -0.87
N ALA A 170 27.76 6.23 -0.10
CA ALA A 170 26.80 5.17 -0.29
C ALA A 170 25.99 4.94 0.98
N HIS A 171 24.69 4.76 0.83
CA HIS A 171 23.75 4.51 1.92
C HIS A 171 22.80 3.36 1.57
N VAL A 172 22.56 2.44 2.51
CA VAL A 172 21.53 1.42 2.38
C VAL A 172 20.34 1.81 3.26
N VAL A 173 19.21 1.95 2.64
CA VAL A 173 17.95 2.45 3.22
C VAL A 173 16.94 1.32 3.27
N ARG A 174 16.12 1.26 4.30
CA ARG A 174 15.01 0.30 4.41
C ARG A 174 13.68 1.01 4.20
N GLY A 175 12.88 0.51 3.27
CA GLY A 175 11.55 1.02 2.97
C GLY A 175 10.74 -0.01 2.18
N GLY A 176 9.43 -0.04 2.36
CA GLY A 176 8.57 -0.97 1.66
C GLY A 176 8.91 -2.46 1.87
N GLY A 177 9.53 -2.79 3.01
CA GLY A 177 9.96 -4.17 3.31
C GLY A 177 11.22 -4.62 2.57
N ARG A 178 11.92 -3.73 1.84
CA ARG A 178 13.15 -4.00 1.07
C ARG A 178 14.29 -3.09 1.51
N GLU A 179 15.50 -3.41 1.07
CA GLU A 179 16.66 -2.54 1.13
C GLU A 179 16.86 -1.87 -0.24
N TRP A 180 17.30 -0.62 -0.20
CA TRP A 180 17.56 0.23 -1.36
C TRP A 180 18.94 0.85 -1.19
N LEU A 181 19.69 0.97 -2.28
CA LEU A 181 20.94 1.71 -2.30
C LEU A 181 20.67 3.15 -2.76
N VAL A 182 21.16 4.12 -1.99
CA VAL A 182 21.30 5.51 -2.45
C VAL A 182 22.78 5.78 -2.65
N LEU A 183 23.15 6.05 -3.88
CA LEU A 183 24.52 6.34 -4.29
C LEU A 183 24.65 7.82 -4.65
N ALA A 184 25.28 8.59 -3.78
CA ALA A 184 25.48 10.03 -3.96
C ALA A 184 26.87 10.29 -4.54
N LEU A 185 26.90 10.83 -5.75
CA LEU A 185 28.12 11.13 -6.50
C LEU A 185 28.33 12.63 -6.63
N ASP A 186 29.57 13.04 -6.57
CA ASP A 186 30.00 14.42 -6.78
C ASP A 186 29.55 14.96 -8.15
N TRP A 187 29.45 16.28 -8.29
CA TRP A 187 28.99 16.93 -9.52
C TRP A 187 29.87 16.63 -10.74
N ARG A 188 31.17 16.37 -10.53
CA ARG A 188 32.12 15.90 -11.54
C ARG A 188 32.93 14.73 -11.02
N VAL A 189 32.26 13.60 -10.93
CA VAL A 189 32.92 12.36 -10.48
C VAL A 189 34.04 11.94 -11.43
N SER A 190 35.23 11.70 -10.88
CA SER A 190 36.43 11.25 -11.61
C SER A 190 36.33 9.78 -12.01
N ASP A 191 37.29 9.30 -12.83
CA ASP A 191 37.42 7.87 -13.12
C ASP A 191 37.68 7.03 -11.85
N ALA A 192 38.37 7.59 -10.84
CA ALA A 192 38.58 6.93 -9.55
C ALA A 192 37.23 6.84 -8.77
N GLY A 193 36.44 7.90 -8.78
CA GLY A 193 35.10 7.94 -8.20
C GLY A 193 34.16 6.96 -8.89
N LEU A 194 34.14 6.91 -10.22
CA LEU A 194 33.37 5.93 -10.99
C LEU A 194 33.77 4.49 -10.67
N ALA A 195 35.08 4.21 -10.58
CA ALA A 195 35.56 2.88 -10.20
C ALA A 195 35.18 2.50 -8.77
N TRP A 196 35.11 3.47 -7.84
CA TRP A 196 34.57 3.25 -6.51
C TRP A 196 33.07 2.98 -6.55
N ALA A 197 32.30 3.78 -7.28
CA ALA A 197 30.86 3.60 -7.44
C ALA A 197 30.51 2.21 -8.00
N GLN A 198 31.26 1.74 -9.01
CA GLN A 198 31.08 0.39 -9.55
C GLN A 198 31.31 -0.69 -8.47
N ARG A 199 32.38 -0.58 -7.68
CA ARG A 199 32.62 -1.53 -6.57
C ARG A 199 31.49 -1.51 -5.54
N VAL A 200 30.87 -0.36 -5.28
CA VAL A 200 29.72 -0.26 -4.38
C VAL A 200 28.52 -0.99 -4.98
N LEU A 201 28.23 -0.78 -6.26
CA LEU A 201 27.17 -1.46 -6.98
C LEU A 201 27.37 -2.98 -6.99
N ASP A 202 28.60 -3.44 -7.26
CA ASP A 202 28.94 -4.87 -7.25
C ASP A 202 28.77 -5.51 -5.85
N ALA A 203 29.10 -4.75 -4.79
CA ALA A 203 28.99 -5.22 -3.41
C ALA A 203 27.55 -5.18 -2.85
N HIS A 204 26.69 -4.39 -3.44
CA HIS A 204 25.31 -4.18 -3.01
C HIS A 204 24.35 -4.35 -4.18
N PRO A 205 23.95 -5.57 -4.56
CA PRO A 205 22.98 -5.81 -5.62
C PRO A 205 21.57 -5.44 -5.15
N LEU A 206 21.31 -4.15 -4.98
CA LEU A 206 20.08 -3.57 -4.47
C LEU A 206 19.49 -2.59 -5.49
N PRO A 207 18.15 -2.42 -5.55
CA PRO A 207 17.56 -1.33 -6.31
C PRO A 207 18.21 0.00 -5.92
N THR A 208 18.75 0.72 -6.90
CA THR A 208 19.62 1.86 -6.67
C THR A 208 19.01 3.16 -7.18
N VAL A 209 18.93 4.15 -6.27
CA VAL A 209 18.74 5.56 -6.60
C VAL A 209 20.11 6.22 -6.65
N LEU A 210 20.47 6.72 -7.81
CA LEU A 210 21.70 7.49 -8.00
C LEU A 210 21.38 8.97 -7.88
N THR A 211 22.17 9.72 -7.13
CA THR A 211 22.08 11.19 -7.07
C THR A 211 23.42 11.79 -7.46
N THR A 212 23.39 12.85 -8.22
CA THR A 212 24.55 13.68 -8.59
C THR A 212 24.06 15.10 -8.85
N HIS A 213 24.97 16.06 -9.10
CA HIS A 213 24.52 17.42 -9.36
C HIS A 213 24.25 17.64 -10.85
N ASP A 214 25.22 17.36 -11.73
CA ASP A 214 25.18 17.56 -13.18
C ASP A 214 24.80 16.24 -13.89
N LEU A 215 23.53 16.05 -14.26
CA LEU A 215 23.03 14.83 -14.89
C LEU A 215 22.28 15.08 -16.19
N VAL A 216 21.17 15.78 -16.10
CA VAL A 216 20.28 16.12 -17.22
C VAL A 216 19.86 17.57 -17.10
N TRP A 217 19.60 18.19 -18.24
CA TRP A 217 19.02 19.53 -18.35
C TRP A 217 17.71 19.45 -19.14
N ALA A 218 16.78 20.37 -18.91
CA ALA A 218 15.49 20.38 -19.58
C ALA A 218 15.23 21.69 -20.31
N GLN A 219 14.37 21.62 -21.32
CA GLN A 219 13.78 22.78 -21.97
C GLN A 219 12.46 23.14 -21.30
N ASP A 220 11.82 24.22 -21.77
CA ASP A 220 10.54 24.72 -21.23
C ASP A 220 9.38 23.71 -21.33
N ASP A 221 9.49 22.71 -22.20
CA ASP A 221 8.53 21.61 -22.34
C ASP A 221 8.68 20.52 -21.26
N GLY A 222 9.70 20.65 -20.41
CA GLY A 222 10.00 19.70 -19.33
C GLY A 222 10.64 18.38 -19.79
N VAL A 223 10.98 18.25 -21.08
CA VAL A 223 11.69 17.07 -21.59
C VAL A 223 13.19 17.23 -21.31
N ALA A 224 13.73 16.33 -20.52
CA ALA A 224 15.13 16.37 -20.14
C ALA A 224 16.02 15.59 -21.10
N GLN A 225 17.28 16.05 -21.24
CA GLN A 225 18.34 15.44 -22.02
C GLN A 225 19.61 15.33 -21.17
N LEU A 226 20.43 14.32 -21.44
CA LEU A 226 21.72 14.20 -20.76
C LEU A 226 22.61 15.42 -21.01
N SER A 227 23.24 15.91 -19.96
CA SER A 227 24.35 16.86 -20.08
C SER A 227 25.60 16.11 -20.60
N ASP A 228 26.69 16.85 -20.86
CA ASP A 228 27.96 16.22 -21.25
C ASP A 228 28.48 15.29 -20.14
N HIS A 229 28.39 15.73 -18.87
CA HIS A 229 28.77 14.88 -17.73
C HIS A 229 27.77 13.75 -17.52
N GLY A 230 26.49 14.03 -17.66
CA GLY A 230 25.42 13.02 -17.60
C GLY A 230 25.59 11.93 -18.65
N SER A 231 26.00 12.29 -19.89
CA SER A 231 26.31 11.32 -20.93
C SER A 231 27.48 10.41 -20.56
N ARG A 232 28.55 10.98 -20.00
CA ARG A 232 29.68 10.21 -19.48
C ARG A 232 29.24 9.27 -18.35
N LEU A 233 28.45 9.75 -17.42
CA LEU A 233 27.95 8.95 -16.28
C LEU A 233 27.01 7.83 -16.76
N TRP A 234 26.16 8.12 -17.71
CA TRP A 234 25.30 7.14 -18.37
C TRP A 234 26.11 6.02 -19.00
N ASP A 235 27.06 6.37 -19.87
CA ASP A 235 27.85 5.38 -20.62
C ASP A 235 28.81 4.57 -19.72
N ARG A 236 29.37 5.17 -18.67
CA ARG A 236 30.42 4.57 -17.84
C ARG A 236 29.89 3.85 -16.61
N LEU A 237 28.67 4.15 -16.16
CA LEU A 237 28.14 3.60 -14.91
C LEU A 237 26.68 3.18 -15.04
N VAL A 238 25.77 4.05 -15.49
CA VAL A 238 24.33 3.80 -15.32
C VAL A 238 23.83 2.73 -16.27
N ARG A 239 24.14 2.85 -17.57
CA ARG A 239 23.61 1.98 -18.61
C ARG A 239 23.93 0.49 -18.39
N GLY A 240 25.14 0.19 -17.91
CA GLY A 240 25.61 -1.17 -17.67
C GLY A 240 25.18 -1.78 -16.33
N ASN A 241 24.56 -1.01 -15.44
CA ASN A 241 24.16 -1.48 -14.10
C ASN A 241 22.64 -1.51 -13.96
N ASP A 242 22.04 -2.67 -14.18
CA ASP A 242 20.59 -2.88 -14.18
C ASP A 242 19.90 -2.47 -12.86
N GLN A 243 20.61 -2.50 -11.75
CA GLN A 243 20.08 -2.10 -10.45
C GLN A 243 19.77 -0.60 -10.33
N VAL A 244 20.34 0.27 -11.19
CA VAL A 244 20.01 1.70 -11.23
C VAL A 244 18.70 1.88 -12.00
N PHE A 245 17.67 2.37 -11.34
CA PHE A 245 16.34 2.58 -11.95
C PHE A 245 15.89 4.04 -11.88
N LEU A 246 16.49 4.84 -10.99
CA LEU A 246 16.18 6.25 -10.79
C LEU A 246 17.48 7.03 -10.60
N ALA A 247 17.66 8.11 -11.36
CA ALA A 247 18.80 9.00 -11.26
C ALA A 247 18.32 10.46 -11.15
N LEU A 248 18.81 11.18 -10.14
CA LEU A 248 18.35 12.51 -9.78
C LEU A 248 19.49 13.52 -9.84
N GLY A 249 19.26 14.65 -10.50
CA GLY A 249 20.20 15.76 -10.60
C GLY A 249 19.60 17.10 -10.16
N GLY A 250 20.47 18.06 -9.86
CA GLY A 250 20.19 19.48 -9.64
C GLY A 250 20.73 20.34 -10.78
N HIS A 251 21.40 21.42 -10.44
CA HIS A 251 22.18 22.29 -11.32
C HIS A 251 21.36 23.12 -12.32
N TYR A 252 20.63 22.45 -13.21
CA TYR A 252 19.90 23.10 -14.29
C TYR A 252 18.45 23.41 -13.93
N TRP A 253 17.91 24.47 -14.51
CA TRP A 253 16.50 24.79 -14.53
C TRP A 253 16.03 25.12 -15.95
N PRO A 254 14.75 24.89 -16.29
CA PRO A 254 13.70 24.41 -15.41
C PRO A 254 13.86 22.92 -15.04
N SER A 255 13.07 22.48 -14.05
CA SER A 255 12.93 21.05 -13.73
C SER A 255 12.37 20.28 -14.91
N GLY A 256 12.78 19.03 -15.04
CA GLY A 256 12.33 18.17 -16.13
C GLY A 256 12.64 16.70 -15.89
N ARG A 257 12.21 15.86 -16.81
CA ARG A 257 12.39 14.42 -16.71
C ARG A 257 12.52 13.74 -18.06
N THR A 258 13.20 12.60 -18.07
CA THR A 258 13.27 11.70 -19.22
C THR A 258 13.43 10.26 -18.74
N THR A 259 13.23 9.30 -19.63
CA THR A 259 13.46 7.88 -19.38
C THR A 259 14.34 7.33 -20.47
N LEU A 260 15.38 6.61 -20.09
CA LEU A 260 16.30 5.94 -21.01
C LEU A 260 16.30 4.45 -20.70
N THR A 261 16.49 3.63 -21.73
CA THR A 261 16.57 2.18 -21.58
C THR A 261 18.02 1.74 -21.39
N ASN A 262 18.30 0.94 -20.35
CA ASN A 262 19.63 0.41 -20.05
C ASN A 262 19.99 -0.82 -20.92
N ASP A 263 21.19 -1.37 -20.72
CA ASP A 263 21.68 -2.53 -21.51
C ASP A 263 20.89 -3.83 -21.21
N ALA A 264 20.19 -3.91 -20.10
CA ALA A 264 19.30 -5.03 -19.77
C ALA A 264 17.89 -4.90 -20.39
N GLY A 265 17.61 -3.77 -21.07
CA GLY A 265 16.31 -3.51 -21.68
C GLY A 265 15.28 -2.88 -20.72
N HIS A 266 15.71 -2.41 -19.56
CA HIS A 266 14.85 -1.82 -18.54
C HIS A 266 14.95 -0.29 -18.51
N ASP A 267 13.87 0.34 -18.10
CA ASP A 267 13.78 1.78 -17.96
C ASP A 267 14.58 2.29 -16.76
N VAL A 268 15.28 3.41 -16.98
CA VAL A 268 15.92 4.24 -15.97
C VAL A 268 15.33 5.64 -16.08
N HIS A 269 14.74 6.13 -14.97
CA HIS A 269 14.13 7.45 -14.91
C HIS A 269 15.17 8.49 -14.47
N LEU A 270 15.35 9.55 -15.27
CA LEU A 270 16.32 10.61 -15.02
C LEU A 270 15.58 11.94 -14.82
N HIS A 271 15.75 12.56 -13.67
CA HIS A 271 15.05 13.81 -13.35
C HIS A 271 16.05 14.89 -12.96
N VAL A 272 15.83 16.11 -13.45
CA VAL A 272 16.45 17.35 -12.93
C VAL A 272 15.44 18.06 -12.03
N THR A 273 15.91 18.45 -10.85
CA THR A 273 15.08 19.08 -9.80
C THR A 273 15.85 20.27 -9.24
N ASN A 274 15.47 21.48 -9.68
CA ASN A 274 16.05 22.71 -9.20
C ASN A 274 15.00 23.84 -9.24
N TYR A 275 14.95 24.67 -8.20
CA TYR A 275 13.97 25.75 -8.01
C TYR A 275 14.58 27.06 -7.58
N GLN A 276 15.92 27.18 -7.62
CA GLN A 276 16.62 28.38 -7.15
C GLN A 276 16.26 29.64 -7.94
N ASP A 277 15.84 29.51 -9.21
CA ASP A 277 15.36 30.58 -10.08
C ASP A 277 13.97 31.12 -9.69
N ARG A 278 13.25 30.38 -8.81
CA ARG A 278 11.88 30.73 -8.41
C ARG A 278 11.87 31.68 -7.23
N TYR A 279 10.65 32.12 -6.87
CA TYR A 279 10.42 33.03 -5.76
C TYR A 279 11.27 32.68 -4.53
N TYR A 280 11.93 33.66 -3.98
CA TYR A 280 12.76 33.60 -2.78
C TYR A 280 13.85 32.53 -2.84
N GLY A 281 14.61 32.44 -3.95
CA GLY A 281 15.67 31.45 -4.12
C GLY A 281 15.17 29.99 -3.99
N GLY A 282 13.96 29.72 -4.48
CA GLY A 282 13.30 28.43 -4.35
C GLY A 282 12.53 28.23 -3.05
N ALA A 283 12.53 29.22 -2.12
CA ALA A 283 11.72 29.22 -0.89
C ALA A 283 11.79 27.92 -0.06
N GLY A 284 12.92 27.22 -0.08
CA GLY A 284 13.08 25.91 0.57
C GLY A 284 12.21 24.81 -0.02
N MET A 285 12.00 24.81 -1.33
CA MET A 285 11.26 23.76 -2.04
C MET A 285 11.82 22.37 -1.71
N LEU A 286 10.92 21.41 -1.63
CA LEU A 286 11.15 20.03 -1.31
C LEU A 286 10.39 19.15 -2.31
N ARG A 287 11.03 18.12 -2.83
CA ARG A 287 10.36 17.12 -3.65
C ARG A 287 10.29 15.79 -2.91
N TYR A 288 9.10 15.20 -2.82
CA TYR A 288 8.88 13.84 -2.34
C TYR A 288 8.76 12.88 -3.50
N TYR A 289 9.41 11.74 -3.37
CA TYR A 289 9.20 10.52 -4.14
C TYR A 289 8.55 9.52 -3.20
N ARG A 290 7.23 9.35 -3.31
CA ARG A 290 6.45 8.45 -2.47
C ARG A 290 6.32 7.10 -3.15
N PHE A 291 7.08 6.14 -2.69
CA PHE A 291 7.04 4.77 -3.17
C PHE A 291 5.82 4.06 -2.58
N ASP A 292 5.00 3.47 -3.43
CA ASP A 292 3.90 2.57 -3.06
C ASP A 292 4.06 1.26 -3.84
N LEU A 293 4.70 0.27 -3.20
CA LEU A 293 5.03 -1.01 -3.82
C LEU A 293 3.79 -1.85 -4.08
N ALA A 294 2.70 -1.61 -3.33
CA ALA A 294 1.44 -2.31 -3.54
C ALA A 294 0.72 -1.85 -4.81
N ARG A 295 0.90 -0.57 -5.17
CA ARG A 295 0.32 0.02 -6.39
C ARG A 295 1.28 0.00 -7.58
N ASN A 296 2.52 -0.43 -7.38
CA ASN A 296 3.58 -0.39 -8.39
C ASN A 296 3.82 1.04 -8.94
N VAL A 297 3.88 2.04 -8.04
CA VAL A 297 4.08 3.44 -8.43
C VAL A 297 5.03 4.19 -7.50
N ILE A 298 5.61 5.28 -8.04
CA ILE A 298 6.26 6.35 -7.29
C ILE A 298 5.48 7.64 -7.57
N ASP A 299 4.72 8.13 -6.59
CA ASP A 299 4.03 9.41 -6.70
C ASP A 299 4.99 10.54 -6.31
N VAL A 300 5.13 11.53 -7.20
CA VAL A 300 6.03 12.68 -7.03
C VAL A 300 5.24 13.93 -6.75
N GLU A 301 5.63 14.69 -5.72
CA GLU A 301 5.05 15.97 -5.36
C GLU A 301 6.13 16.98 -4.95
N THR A 302 5.91 18.26 -5.25
CA THR A 302 6.84 19.35 -4.98
C THR A 302 6.15 20.48 -4.24
N PHE A 303 6.71 20.92 -3.12
CA PHE A 303 6.15 21.99 -2.30
C PHE A 303 7.19 22.67 -1.42
N SER A 304 6.87 23.86 -0.93
CA SER A 304 7.67 24.58 0.07
C SER A 304 7.08 24.40 1.47
N PRO A 305 7.74 23.66 2.38
CA PRO A 305 7.34 23.60 3.79
C PRO A 305 7.32 24.97 4.46
N TRP A 306 8.28 25.83 4.13
CA TRP A 306 8.38 27.18 4.66
C TRP A 306 7.16 28.04 4.32
N LEU A 307 6.71 28.01 3.07
CA LEU A 307 5.51 28.74 2.64
C LEU A 307 4.21 28.11 3.17
N ARG A 308 4.15 26.79 3.30
CA ARG A 308 2.99 26.09 3.91
C ARG A 308 2.75 26.51 5.36
N GLU A 309 3.78 26.91 6.09
CA GLU A 309 3.69 27.34 7.49
C GLU A 309 3.30 28.83 7.66
N ARG A 310 3.23 29.61 6.58
CA ARG A 310 2.81 31.01 6.62
C ARG A 310 1.34 31.13 7.03
N ARG A 311 1.05 31.96 8.04
CA ARG A 311 -0.33 32.20 8.50
C ARG A 311 -1.15 33.00 7.49
N ASP A 312 -0.54 34.07 6.90
CA ASP A 312 -1.18 34.96 5.96
C ASP A 312 -0.30 35.14 4.72
N PRO A 313 -0.22 34.11 3.83
CA PRO A 313 0.63 34.20 2.66
C PRO A 313 0.07 35.22 1.65
N THR A 314 0.95 35.97 1.04
CA THR A 314 0.62 36.87 -0.09
C THR A 314 0.13 36.04 -1.30
N PRO A 315 -0.50 36.68 -2.31
CA PRO A 315 -0.85 35.99 -3.55
C PRO A 315 0.34 35.29 -4.20
N LEU A 316 1.49 35.93 -4.27
CA LEU A 316 2.71 35.40 -4.84
C LEU A 316 3.23 34.17 -4.04
N GLU A 317 3.23 34.25 -2.71
CA GLU A 317 3.62 33.12 -1.87
C GLU A 317 2.68 31.93 -2.08
N ARG A 318 1.36 32.13 -2.21
CA ARG A 318 0.38 31.06 -2.48
C ARG A 318 0.65 30.32 -3.79
N GLU A 319 1.09 31.04 -4.82
CA GLU A 319 1.45 30.43 -6.11
C GLU A 319 2.69 29.51 -6.01
N HIS A 320 3.53 29.72 -4.98
CA HIS A 320 4.77 28.96 -4.78
C HIS A 320 4.71 27.97 -3.61
N VAL A 321 3.56 27.81 -2.94
CA VAL A 321 3.41 26.81 -1.87
C VAL A 321 3.57 25.39 -2.38
N GLU A 322 2.99 25.10 -3.54
CA GLU A 322 2.97 23.78 -4.17
C GLU A 322 3.04 23.94 -5.68
N LEU A 323 3.88 23.14 -6.32
CA LEU A 323 4.01 23.12 -7.77
C LEU A 323 3.27 21.90 -8.31
N THR A 324 2.33 22.15 -9.23
CA THR A 324 1.42 21.12 -9.76
C THR A 324 1.59 20.86 -11.25
N GLY A 325 2.62 21.46 -11.87
CA GLY A 325 2.98 21.18 -13.27
C GLY A 325 3.41 19.72 -13.50
N ASP A 326 3.34 19.27 -14.73
CA ASP A 326 3.57 17.87 -15.13
C ASP A 326 5.00 17.37 -14.80
N VAL A 327 5.94 18.27 -14.55
CA VAL A 327 7.31 17.94 -14.14
C VAL A 327 7.52 18.03 -12.63
N ASP A 328 6.53 18.55 -11.89
CA ASP A 328 6.60 18.79 -10.45
C ASP A 328 5.66 17.88 -9.66
N ARG A 329 4.55 17.45 -10.29
CA ARG A 329 3.59 16.51 -9.74
C ARG A 329 3.21 15.46 -10.80
N PHE A 330 3.69 14.24 -10.61
CA PHE A 330 3.48 13.14 -11.57
C PHE A 330 3.63 11.79 -10.88
N THR A 331 3.31 10.72 -11.59
CA THR A 331 3.49 9.34 -11.15
C THR A 331 4.44 8.62 -12.12
N VAL A 332 5.38 7.84 -11.56
CA VAL A 332 6.18 6.86 -12.29
C VAL A 332 5.57 5.50 -12.03
N GLU A 333 5.16 4.80 -13.07
CA GLU A 333 4.70 3.41 -13.00
C GLU A 333 5.90 2.47 -13.12
N ILE A 334 6.03 1.51 -12.19
CA ILE A 334 7.13 0.55 -12.14
C ILE A 334 6.69 -0.70 -11.40
N ASP A 335 6.68 -1.85 -12.05
CA ASP A 335 6.50 -3.13 -11.37
C ASP A 335 7.79 -3.48 -10.63
N PHE A 336 7.80 -3.22 -9.33
CA PHE A 336 8.99 -3.40 -8.49
C PHE A 336 9.41 -4.86 -8.37
N ASP A 337 8.49 -5.79 -8.43
CA ASP A 337 8.79 -7.20 -8.30
C ASP A 337 9.39 -7.75 -9.59
N GLU A 338 8.81 -7.41 -10.73
CA GLU A 338 9.36 -7.75 -12.05
C GLU A 338 10.70 -7.07 -12.29
N ARG A 339 10.75 -5.74 -12.08
CA ARG A 339 11.92 -4.89 -12.34
C ARG A 339 13.18 -5.34 -11.60
N PHE A 340 13.02 -5.86 -10.39
CA PHE A 340 14.15 -6.23 -9.53
C PHE A 340 14.30 -7.73 -9.31
N ALA A 341 13.50 -8.57 -9.97
CA ALA A 341 13.48 -10.02 -9.78
C ALA A 341 14.85 -10.68 -9.93
N ALA A 342 15.67 -10.19 -10.87
CA ALA A 342 16.94 -10.80 -11.23
C ALA A 342 18.03 -10.66 -10.16
N PHE A 343 17.99 -9.60 -9.34
CA PHE A 343 19.08 -9.29 -8.38
C PHE A 343 18.61 -8.96 -6.96
N ALA A 344 17.37 -8.53 -6.79
CA ALA A 344 16.79 -8.19 -5.49
C ALA A 344 15.32 -8.62 -5.41
N PRO A 345 15.02 -9.93 -5.53
CA PRO A 345 13.64 -10.41 -5.44
C PRO A 345 13.02 -9.99 -4.10
N ALA A 346 11.72 -9.72 -4.11
CA ALA A 346 11.00 -9.40 -2.89
C ALA A 346 11.17 -10.53 -1.88
N PRO A 347 11.60 -10.24 -0.64
CA PRO A 347 11.66 -11.28 0.37
C PRO A 347 10.23 -11.76 0.66
N VAL A 348 9.97 -13.03 0.42
CA VAL A 348 8.70 -13.64 0.78
C VAL A 348 8.70 -13.91 2.29
N PRO A 349 7.88 -13.21 3.09
CA PRO A 349 7.78 -13.53 4.51
C PRO A 349 7.23 -14.95 4.69
N PRO A 350 7.63 -15.65 5.76
CA PRO A 350 7.02 -16.94 6.06
C PRO A 350 5.51 -16.76 6.35
N PRO A 351 4.70 -17.80 6.10
CA PRO A 351 3.27 -17.74 6.40
C PRO A 351 3.07 -17.49 7.91
N ARG A 352 2.11 -16.63 8.24
CA ARG A 352 1.76 -16.43 9.65
C ARG A 352 1.23 -17.75 10.23
N PRO A 353 1.69 -18.16 11.44
CA PRO A 353 1.11 -19.36 12.07
C PRO A 353 -0.39 -19.11 12.33
N PRO A 354 -1.26 -20.13 12.19
CA PRO A 354 -2.70 -19.95 12.41
C PRO A 354 -3.03 -19.28 13.74
N SER A 355 -2.29 -19.62 14.80
CA SER A 355 -2.48 -19.03 16.13
C SER A 355 -2.29 -17.49 16.20
N ALA A 356 -1.54 -16.92 15.28
CA ALA A 356 -1.33 -15.46 15.22
C ALA A 356 -2.53 -14.68 14.66
N VAL A 357 -3.47 -15.36 14.01
CA VAL A 357 -4.66 -14.78 13.37
C VAL A 357 -5.98 -15.28 13.96
N LEU A 358 -5.94 -15.86 15.15
CA LEU A 358 -7.11 -16.38 15.86
C LEU A 358 -7.42 -15.52 17.11
N PRO A 359 -8.06 -14.33 16.98
CA PRO A 359 -8.49 -13.56 18.13
C PRO A 359 -9.53 -14.34 18.94
N ARG A 360 -9.70 -13.98 20.22
CA ARG A 360 -10.71 -14.59 21.08
C ARG A 360 -12.09 -14.53 20.42
N GLY A 361 -12.78 -15.65 20.41
CA GLY A 361 -14.10 -15.80 19.80
C GLY A 361 -14.07 -16.28 18.35
N THR A 362 -12.90 -16.58 17.78
CA THR A 362 -12.83 -17.23 16.46
C THR A 362 -13.48 -18.59 16.54
N VAL A 363 -14.46 -18.84 15.68
CA VAL A 363 -15.23 -20.10 15.62
C VAL A 363 -14.93 -20.90 14.37
N ALA A 364 -14.45 -20.27 13.31
CA ALA A 364 -13.97 -20.93 12.11
C ALA A 364 -12.86 -20.11 11.44
N TYR A 365 -11.85 -20.80 10.90
CA TYR A 365 -10.80 -20.19 10.10
C TYR A 365 -10.26 -21.19 9.08
N TRP A 366 -10.34 -20.83 7.83
CA TRP A 366 -9.88 -21.66 6.71
C TRP A 366 -8.78 -20.93 5.93
N ARG A 367 -7.69 -21.69 5.68
CA ARG A 367 -6.59 -21.32 4.81
C ARG A 367 -6.45 -22.40 3.74
N PHE A 368 -6.05 -22.00 2.56
CA PHE A 368 -5.97 -22.91 1.43
C PHE A 368 -4.53 -23.29 1.08
N ASP A 369 -3.59 -23.09 2.01
CA ASP A 369 -2.22 -23.58 1.97
C ASP A 369 -2.07 -24.99 2.56
N GLY A 370 -0.83 -25.47 2.66
CA GLY A 370 -0.53 -26.78 3.26
C GLY A 370 -1.01 -26.95 4.70
N ALA A 371 -1.17 -25.87 5.47
CA ALA A 371 -1.70 -25.94 6.84
C ALA A 371 -3.19 -26.29 6.85
N GLY A 372 -3.97 -25.72 5.93
CA GLY A 372 -5.41 -25.92 5.83
C GLY A 372 -5.82 -27.17 5.07
N LEU A 373 -5.07 -27.54 4.05
CA LEU A 373 -5.47 -28.61 3.13
C LEU A 373 -4.57 -29.86 3.20
N GLY A 374 -3.57 -29.84 4.06
CA GLY A 374 -2.68 -30.98 4.30
C GLY A 374 -1.52 -31.10 3.32
N ALA A 375 -1.67 -30.61 2.10
CA ALA A 375 -0.62 -30.40 1.11
C ALA A 375 -1.04 -29.22 0.22
N ALA A 376 -0.08 -28.35 -0.13
CA ALA A 376 -0.32 -27.39 -1.20
C ALA A 376 -0.29 -28.15 -2.54
N GLY A 377 -1.28 -27.94 -3.38
CA GLY A 377 -1.23 -28.38 -4.77
C GLY A 377 -0.34 -27.47 -5.60
N ASP A 378 0.07 -27.95 -6.78
CA ASP A 378 0.70 -27.10 -7.78
C ASP A 378 -0.29 -26.01 -8.25
N ASP A 379 0.21 -24.83 -8.58
CA ASP A 379 -0.62 -23.72 -9.06
C ASP A 379 -1.39 -24.14 -10.33
N GLY A 380 -2.70 -23.93 -10.35
CA GLY A 380 -3.59 -24.37 -11.42
C GLY A 380 -4.02 -25.84 -11.34
N ALA A 381 -3.51 -26.65 -10.43
CA ALA A 381 -3.93 -28.05 -10.28
C ALA A 381 -5.38 -28.15 -9.77
N PRO A 382 -6.21 -29.08 -10.32
CA PRO A 382 -7.56 -29.29 -9.83
C PRO A 382 -7.61 -29.70 -8.36
N VAL A 383 -8.60 -29.18 -7.62
CA VAL A 383 -8.93 -29.64 -6.28
C VAL A 383 -9.97 -30.76 -6.38
N PRO A 384 -9.62 -32.00 -6.02
CA PRO A 384 -10.55 -33.10 -6.14
C PRO A 384 -11.82 -32.91 -5.29
N PRO A 385 -13.00 -33.33 -5.77
CA PRO A 385 -14.19 -33.42 -4.93
C PRO A 385 -13.92 -34.31 -3.69
N GLY A 386 -14.45 -33.87 -2.55
CA GLY A 386 -14.18 -34.53 -1.27
C GLY A 386 -12.92 -34.02 -0.55
N THR A 387 -12.12 -33.16 -1.17
CA THR A 387 -11.01 -32.50 -0.47
C THR A 387 -11.52 -31.71 0.72
N VAL A 388 -10.88 -31.89 1.88
CA VAL A 388 -11.27 -31.23 3.13
C VAL A 388 -10.37 -30.06 3.45
N ALA A 389 -10.94 -28.86 3.46
CA ALA A 389 -10.30 -27.68 4.05
C ALA A 389 -10.53 -27.68 5.57
N ARG A 390 -9.45 -27.87 6.32
CA ARG A 390 -9.52 -27.96 7.79
C ARG A 390 -9.85 -26.62 8.41
N ASP A 391 -10.74 -26.63 9.37
CA ASP A 391 -10.93 -25.51 10.28
C ASP A 391 -9.74 -25.41 11.25
N LEU A 392 -8.95 -24.36 11.10
CA LEU A 392 -7.76 -24.12 11.91
C LEU A 392 -8.08 -23.41 13.25
N SER A 393 -9.34 -23.06 13.49
CA SER A 393 -9.79 -22.52 14.80
C SER A 393 -9.86 -23.61 15.88
N GLY A 394 -9.91 -24.88 15.48
CA GLY A 394 -10.03 -26.02 16.40
C GLY A 394 -11.46 -26.38 16.77
N HIS A 395 -12.50 -25.75 16.19
CA HIS A 395 -13.90 -26.03 16.49
C HIS A 395 -14.53 -27.11 15.59
N GLY A 396 -13.79 -27.63 14.60
CA GLY A 396 -14.24 -28.74 13.77
C GLY A 396 -15.18 -28.33 12.62
N ASN A 397 -15.21 -27.08 12.23
CA ASN A 397 -16.02 -26.56 11.13
C ASN A 397 -15.31 -26.79 9.78
N HIS A 398 -14.96 -28.04 9.46
CA HIS A 398 -14.26 -28.37 8.22
C HIS A 398 -15.16 -28.14 7.01
N LEU A 399 -14.58 -27.70 5.89
CA LEU A 399 -15.27 -27.55 4.61
C LEU A 399 -14.89 -28.71 3.68
N THR A 400 -15.84 -29.24 2.94
CA THR A 400 -15.63 -30.29 1.94
C THR A 400 -15.93 -29.74 0.54
N ALA A 401 -15.00 -29.90 -0.40
CA ALA A 401 -15.15 -29.47 -1.79
C ALA A 401 -16.15 -30.34 -2.54
N THR A 402 -17.03 -29.70 -3.31
CA THR A 402 -18.05 -30.34 -4.17
C THR A 402 -18.14 -29.56 -5.47
N LEU A 403 -18.16 -30.27 -6.61
CA LEU A 403 -18.45 -29.66 -7.91
C LEU A 403 -19.97 -29.50 -8.07
N LEU A 404 -20.39 -28.43 -8.72
CA LEU A 404 -21.80 -28.09 -8.99
C LEU A 404 -22.13 -28.38 -10.47
N HIS A 405 -23.38 -28.74 -10.76
CA HIS A 405 -23.95 -28.76 -12.12
C HIS A 405 -23.12 -29.55 -13.16
N ASP A 406 -22.64 -30.71 -12.82
CA ASP A 406 -21.79 -31.56 -13.71
C ASP A 406 -20.53 -30.83 -14.22
N SER A 407 -20.03 -29.86 -13.45
CA SER A 407 -18.78 -29.15 -13.77
C SER A 407 -17.58 -30.07 -13.80
N GLY A 408 -16.64 -29.79 -14.71
CA GLY A 408 -15.35 -30.47 -14.77
C GLY A 408 -14.41 -30.07 -13.63
N PRO A 409 -13.26 -30.75 -13.51
CA PRO A 409 -12.30 -30.54 -12.43
C PRO A 409 -11.68 -29.13 -12.44
N GLU A 410 -11.73 -28.43 -13.57
CA GLU A 410 -11.26 -27.05 -13.73
C GLU A 410 -12.11 -26.04 -12.96
N ALA A 411 -13.32 -26.40 -12.55
CA ALA A 411 -14.21 -25.51 -11.81
C ALA A 411 -13.68 -25.12 -10.42
N LEU A 412 -12.71 -25.86 -9.89
CA LEU A 412 -12.01 -25.55 -8.65
C LEU A 412 -10.55 -25.95 -8.75
N THR A 413 -9.65 -24.97 -8.67
CA THR A 413 -8.22 -25.22 -8.77
C THR A 413 -7.45 -24.54 -7.63
N TRP A 414 -6.27 -25.06 -7.34
CA TRP A 414 -5.31 -24.44 -6.46
C TRP A 414 -4.75 -23.16 -7.05
N SER A 415 -4.42 -22.21 -6.20
CA SER A 415 -3.67 -21.03 -6.61
C SER A 415 -2.67 -20.60 -5.55
N ALA A 416 -1.44 -20.36 -5.98
CA ALA A 416 -0.42 -19.73 -5.16
C ALA A 416 -0.67 -18.22 -4.95
N ALA A 417 -1.61 -17.64 -5.69
CA ALA A 417 -1.99 -16.23 -5.55
C ALA A 417 -2.62 -15.98 -4.17
N HIS A 418 -2.20 -14.92 -3.52
CA HIS A 418 -2.68 -14.52 -2.19
C HIS A 418 -2.68 -13.00 -2.05
N HIS A 419 -3.39 -12.48 -1.05
CA HIS A 419 -3.30 -11.07 -0.69
C HIS A 419 -1.91 -10.76 -0.10
N GLU A 420 -1.35 -9.58 -0.39
CA GLU A 420 -0.01 -9.14 0.06
C GLU A 420 0.20 -9.26 1.59
N ARG A 421 -0.88 -9.03 2.37
CA ARG A 421 -0.85 -9.17 3.83
C ARG A 421 -1.03 -10.61 4.33
N GLN A 422 -1.12 -11.56 3.41
CA GLN A 422 -1.17 -12.99 3.66
C GLN A 422 0.00 -13.72 2.98
N PRO A 423 1.26 -13.29 3.19
CA PRO A 423 2.41 -13.80 2.46
C PRO A 423 2.56 -15.30 2.65
N ALA A 424 2.90 -15.99 1.59
CA ALA A 424 3.04 -17.45 1.53
C ALA A 424 1.78 -18.24 1.98
N HIS A 425 0.60 -17.60 2.01
CA HIS A 425 -0.66 -18.29 2.01
C HIS A 425 -1.01 -18.72 0.57
N ALA A 426 -2.15 -19.34 0.37
CA ALA A 426 -2.67 -19.73 -0.92
C ALA A 426 -4.16 -19.41 -1.00
N SER A 427 -4.74 -19.60 -2.16
CA SER A 427 -6.17 -19.43 -2.40
C SER A 427 -6.73 -20.57 -3.23
N LEU A 428 -8.05 -20.58 -3.39
CA LEU A 428 -8.74 -21.40 -4.36
C LEU A 428 -9.27 -20.52 -5.48
N ARG A 429 -9.05 -20.93 -6.73
CA ARG A 429 -9.67 -20.35 -7.91
C ARG A 429 -10.94 -21.12 -8.24
N PHE A 430 -12.02 -20.38 -8.32
CA PHE A 430 -13.33 -20.86 -8.73
C PHE A 430 -13.60 -20.39 -10.16
N ASP A 431 -14.03 -21.30 -11.03
CA ASP A 431 -14.43 -20.99 -12.41
C ASP A 431 -15.94 -21.17 -12.60
N GLY A 432 -16.70 -20.40 -11.81
CA GLY A 432 -18.16 -20.39 -11.90
C GLY A 432 -18.67 -19.65 -13.14
N GLY A 433 -19.85 -19.98 -13.59
CA GLY A 433 -20.47 -19.33 -14.74
C GLY A 433 -21.92 -19.73 -14.94
N LYS A 434 -22.61 -19.01 -15.82
CA LYS A 434 -23.98 -19.25 -16.26
C LYS A 434 -24.02 -19.74 -17.71
N ALA A 435 -25.18 -20.35 -18.08
CA ALA A 435 -25.52 -20.76 -19.44
C ALA A 435 -24.53 -21.76 -20.06
N PRO A 436 -24.34 -22.97 -19.51
CA PRO A 436 -25.00 -23.53 -18.33
C PRO A 436 -24.40 -23.06 -17.02
N ASP A 437 -25.19 -23.15 -15.92
CA ASP A 437 -24.65 -22.95 -14.58
C ASP A 437 -23.52 -23.95 -14.31
N ARG A 438 -22.38 -23.46 -13.80
CA ARG A 438 -21.22 -24.26 -13.43
C ARG A 438 -20.54 -23.68 -12.20
N GLY A 439 -19.71 -24.45 -11.55
CA GLY A 439 -18.88 -24.01 -10.44
C GLY A 439 -18.56 -25.11 -9.44
N ALA A 440 -18.06 -24.65 -8.31
CA ALA A 440 -17.74 -25.47 -7.16
C ALA A 440 -18.13 -24.77 -5.87
N VAL A 441 -18.29 -25.53 -4.80
CA VAL A 441 -18.56 -25.02 -3.46
C VAL A 441 -17.81 -25.84 -2.43
N LEU A 442 -17.34 -25.18 -1.37
CA LEU A 442 -16.87 -25.85 -0.16
C LEU A 442 -17.93 -25.66 0.92
N ARG A 443 -18.36 -26.73 1.59
CA ARG A 443 -19.40 -26.62 2.60
C ARG A 443 -19.07 -27.41 3.87
N THR A 444 -19.60 -26.95 4.99
CA THR A 444 -19.51 -27.67 6.26
C THR A 444 -20.35 -28.94 6.23
N GLY A 445 -19.93 -29.96 7.00
CA GLY A 445 -20.78 -31.13 7.26
C GLY A 445 -22.05 -30.74 8.04
N PRO A 446 -23.09 -31.62 8.02
CA PRO A 446 -24.37 -31.29 8.65
C PRO A 446 -24.26 -31.06 10.16
N ASP A 447 -23.31 -31.68 10.85
CA ASP A 447 -23.12 -31.58 12.29
C ASP A 447 -22.08 -30.54 12.70
N ALA A 448 -21.61 -29.70 11.79
CA ALA A 448 -20.60 -28.69 12.09
C ALA A 448 -21.17 -27.63 13.08
N PRO A 449 -20.45 -27.30 14.15
CA PRO A 449 -20.95 -26.40 15.18
C PRO A 449 -21.40 -25.02 14.66
N VAL A 450 -20.74 -24.48 13.64
CA VAL A 450 -21.07 -23.17 13.06
C VAL A 450 -22.45 -23.12 12.43
N ASN A 451 -23.00 -24.26 12.02
CA ASN A 451 -24.33 -24.34 11.41
C ASN A 451 -25.45 -23.93 12.39
N GLY A 452 -25.30 -24.24 13.66
CA GLY A 452 -26.29 -23.92 14.70
C GLY A 452 -26.00 -22.62 15.47
N MET A 453 -24.97 -21.87 15.10
CA MET A 453 -24.63 -20.61 15.78
C MET A 453 -25.46 -19.44 15.30
N THR A 454 -26.16 -18.76 16.20
CA THR A 454 -27.01 -17.60 15.86
C THR A 454 -26.33 -16.25 16.03
N PHE A 455 -25.16 -16.19 16.62
CA PHE A 455 -24.33 -14.98 16.75
C PHE A 455 -25.03 -13.74 17.38
N GLU A 456 -25.97 -13.92 18.27
CA GLU A 456 -26.81 -12.84 18.83
C GLU A 456 -26.04 -11.74 19.59
N ARG A 457 -24.79 -12.01 19.99
CA ARG A 457 -23.93 -11.02 20.67
C ARG A 457 -22.99 -10.29 19.71
N GLY A 458 -23.21 -10.48 18.40
CA GLY A 458 -22.39 -9.96 17.33
C GLY A 458 -21.49 -11.00 16.67
N TYR A 459 -21.01 -10.65 15.49
CA TYR A 459 -20.13 -11.49 14.69
C TYR A 459 -19.19 -10.66 13.83
N THR A 460 -18.18 -11.32 13.31
CA THR A 460 -17.36 -10.83 12.21
C THR A 460 -17.13 -11.97 11.24
N ILE A 461 -17.43 -11.75 9.96
CA ILE A 461 -17.16 -12.67 8.86
C ILE A 461 -16.21 -11.95 7.91
N GLU A 462 -15.06 -12.53 7.63
CA GLU A 462 -14.04 -11.93 6.77
C GLU A 462 -13.55 -12.92 5.72
N THR A 463 -13.22 -12.38 4.54
CA THR A 463 -12.63 -13.17 3.46
C THR A 463 -11.80 -12.28 2.54
N PHE A 464 -10.85 -12.88 1.83
CA PHE A 464 -10.13 -12.25 0.74
C PHE A 464 -10.67 -12.69 -0.60
N LEU A 465 -10.87 -11.75 -1.50
CA LEU A 465 -11.40 -11.98 -2.85
C LEU A 465 -10.48 -11.35 -3.90
N ARG A 466 -10.40 -11.99 -5.07
CA ARG A 466 -9.84 -11.40 -6.28
C ARG A 466 -10.74 -11.75 -7.45
N LEU A 467 -11.13 -10.74 -8.24
CA LEU A 467 -11.86 -10.94 -9.48
C LEU A 467 -10.88 -11.05 -10.65
N PRO A 468 -11.14 -11.87 -11.68
CA PRO A 468 -10.31 -11.93 -12.88
C PRO A 468 -10.22 -10.58 -13.60
N ASP A 469 -9.14 -10.39 -14.33
CA ASP A 469 -8.97 -9.29 -15.27
C ASP A 469 -8.52 -9.89 -16.63
N PRO A 470 -9.32 -9.75 -17.69
CA PRO A 470 -10.65 -9.14 -17.74
C PRO A 470 -11.74 -9.96 -16.99
N PHE A 471 -12.78 -9.29 -16.50
CA PHE A 471 -13.95 -9.90 -15.89
C PHE A 471 -15.00 -10.20 -16.97
N GLU A 472 -14.85 -11.33 -17.64
CA GLU A 472 -15.66 -11.70 -18.81
C GLU A 472 -16.80 -12.65 -18.43
N GLY A 473 -17.92 -12.53 -19.15
CA GLY A 473 -19.08 -13.39 -18.99
C GLY A 473 -20.20 -12.79 -18.12
N ASP A 474 -21.30 -13.54 -17.99
CA ASP A 474 -22.43 -13.16 -17.11
C ASP A 474 -22.21 -13.79 -15.72
N HIS A 475 -21.84 -12.96 -14.76
CA HIS A 475 -21.54 -13.34 -13.38
C HIS A 475 -22.40 -12.58 -12.35
N ALA A 476 -23.58 -12.11 -12.77
CA ALA A 476 -24.49 -11.43 -11.86
C ALA A 476 -25.03 -12.39 -10.78
N TRP A 477 -24.99 -11.93 -9.53
CA TRP A 477 -25.51 -12.64 -8.35
C TRP A 477 -24.77 -13.94 -8.00
N MET A 478 -23.50 -14.04 -8.35
CA MET A 478 -22.69 -15.17 -7.91
C MET A 478 -22.46 -15.12 -6.40
N GLY A 479 -22.61 -16.27 -5.74
CA GLY A 479 -22.42 -16.38 -4.30
C GLY A 479 -20.96 -16.50 -3.92
N ILE A 480 -20.56 -15.81 -2.85
CA ILE A 480 -19.22 -15.88 -2.27
C ILE A 480 -19.22 -16.77 -1.04
N LEU A 481 -20.09 -16.48 -0.07
CA LEU A 481 -20.29 -17.28 1.13
C LEU A 481 -21.70 -17.06 1.71
N GLY A 482 -22.11 -17.99 2.57
CA GLY A 482 -23.38 -17.88 3.26
C GLY A 482 -23.76 -19.19 3.93
N TRP A 483 -24.95 -19.24 4.52
CA TRP A 483 -25.58 -20.49 4.95
C TRP A 483 -26.55 -20.98 3.87
N GLU A 484 -26.66 -22.30 3.68
CA GLU A 484 -27.61 -22.88 2.73
C GLU A 484 -29.05 -22.46 3.06
N GLY A 485 -29.90 -22.29 2.03
CA GLY A 485 -31.27 -21.81 2.14
C GLY A 485 -32.31 -22.75 1.54
N ARG A 486 -33.52 -22.77 2.13
CA ARG A 486 -34.69 -23.45 1.61
C ARG A 486 -35.77 -22.44 1.30
N ALA A 487 -36.72 -22.79 0.43
CA ALA A 487 -37.90 -22.00 0.19
C ALA A 487 -38.61 -21.66 1.50
N GLY A 488 -38.89 -20.37 1.71
CA GLY A 488 -39.55 -19.85 2.90
C GLY A 488 -38.66 -19.61 4.12
N ASP A 489 -37.36 -19.91 4.07
CA ASP A 489 -36.43 -19.65 5.20
C ASP A 489 -36.29 -18.17 5.51
N ALA A 490 -36.24 -17.31 4.50
CA ALA A 490 -36.18 -15.86 4.64
C ALA A 490 -37.47 -15.23 5.13
N GLY A 491 -38.56 -15.98 5.10
CA GLY A 491 -39.85 -15.53 5.57
C GLY A 491 -40.52 -14.45 4.70
N LYS A 492 -41.64 -13.93 5.20
CA LYS A 492 -42.48 -12.95 4.46
C LYS A 492 -41.93 -11.53 4.45
N HIS A 493 -40.87 -11.27 5.17
CA HIS A 493 -40.26 -9.94 5.30
C HIS A 493 -39.18 -9.67 4.28
N SER A 494 -38.77 -10.69 3.48
CA SER A 494 -37.82 -10.46 2.41
C SER A 494 -38.43 -9.57 1.34
N GLY A 495 -37.89 -8.43 1.10
CA GLY A 495 -38.23 -7.58 -0.02
C GLY A 495 -37.77 -8.17 -1.37
N TRP A 496 -37.14 -9.32 -1.38
CA TRP A 496 -36.44 -9.95 -2.50
C TRP A 496 -37.12 -11.22 -2.98
N SER A 497 -37.00 -12.29 -2.26
CA SER A 497 -37.60 -13.59 -2.59
C SER A 497 -37.72 -14.45 -1.34
N ASP A 498 -38.85 -15.17 -1.21
CA ASP A 498 -39.05 -16.18 -0.16
C ASP A 498 -38.06 -17.36 -0.30
N ASP A 499 -37.38 -17.45 -1.45
CA ASP A 499 -36.41 -18.51 -1.76
C ASP A 499 -34.95 -18.16 -1.38
N ASP A 500 -34.70 -16.92 -0.96
CA ASP A 500 -33.33 -16.49 -0.59
C ASP A 500 -32.83 -17.18 0.68
N PRO A 501 -31.52 -17.43 0.79
CA PRO A 501 -30.91 -17.91 2.04
C PRO A 501 -30.98 -16.82 3.10
N THR A 502 -31.01 -17.22 4.37
CA THR A 502 -31.07 -16.28 5.50
C THR A 502 -29.78 -15.50 5.74
N CYS A 503 -28.67 -15.90 5.13
CA CYS A 503 -27.41 -15.16 5.13
C CYS A 503 -26.62 -15.45 3.86
N SER A 504 -26.25 -14.39 3.14
CA SER A 504 -25.41 -14.54 1.95
C SER A 504 -24.57 -13.28 1.69
N LEU A 505 -23.36 -13.47 1.19
CA LEU A 505 -22.53 -12.48 0.54
C LEU A 505 -22.46 -12.81 -0.95
N ASN A 506 -22.95 -11.91 -1.78
CA ASN A 506 -23.07 -12.08 -3.23
C ASN A 506 -22.37 -10.94 -3.97
N LEU A 507 -22.06 -11.17 -5.25
CA LEU A 507 -21.59 -10.14 -6.17
C LEU A 507 -22.64 -9.86 -7.24
N SER A 508 -23.01 -8.57 -7.43
CA SER A 508 -23.92 -8.13 -8.50
C SER A 508 -23.22 -8.14 -9.87
N GLY A 509 -24.00 -7.95 -10.95
CA GLY A 509 -23.46 -7.81 -12.30
C GLY A 509 -22.51 -6.63 -12.47
N GLU A 510 -22.67 -5.58 -11.68
CA GLU A 510 -21.80 -4.39 -11.63
C GLU A 510 -20.63 -4.55 -10.65
N ARG A 511 -20.40 -5.73 -10.12
CA ARG A 511 -19.41 -6.08 -9.12
C ARG A 511 -19.57 -5.39 -7.75
N PHE A 512 -20.79 -5.00 -7.38
CA PHE A 512 -21.08 -4.58 -6.02
C PHE A 512 -21.23 -5.82 -5.13
N LEU A 513 -20.61 -5.81 -3.95
CA LEU A 513 -20.93 -6.78 -2.92
C LEU A 513 -22.29 -6.44 -2.30
N GLN A 514 -23.12 -7.45 -2.16
CA GLN A 514 -24.34 -7.41 -1.36
C GLN A 514 -24.19 -8.40 -0.19
N PHE A 515 -24.40 -7.94 1.01
CA PHE A 515 -24.51 -8.80 2.18
C PHE A 515 -25.91 -8.69 2.76
N ILE A 516 -26.58 -9.82 2.85
CA ILE A 516 -27.90 -9.96 3.47
C ILE A 516 -27.74 -10.90 4.66
N ALA A 517 -28.32 -10.53 5.81
CA ALA A 517 -28.40 -11.41 6.97
C ALA A 517 -29.71 -11.19 7.71
N TYR A 518 -30.57 -12.18 7.65
CA TYR A 518 -31.81 -12.15 8.42
C TYR A 518 -31.49 -12.38 9.89
N PRO A 519 -31.99 -11.52 10.81
CA PRO A 519 -31.79 -11.68 12.25
C PRO A 519 -32.49 -12.92 12.79
N VAL A 520 -32.17 -13.31 14.02
CA VAL A 520 -32.74 -14.52 14.64
C VAL A 520 -34.27 -14.56 14.60
N PRO A 521 -35.01 -13.43 14.80
CA PRO A 521 -36.47 -13.43 14.68
C PRO A 521 -36.99 -13.51 13.23
N VAL A 522 -36.12 -13.38 12.22
CA VAL A 522 -36.50 -13.30 10.78
C VAL A 522 -37.60 -12.23 10.54
N ASP A 523 -37.44 -11.06 11.15
CA ASP A 523 -38.39 -9.96 11.13
C ASP A 523 -37.88 -8.70 10.39
N ALA A 524 -36.65 -8.75 9.87
CA ALA A 524 -36.02 -7.69 9.09
C ALA A 524 -35.03 -8.31 8.10
N ASP A 525 -34.67 -7.55 7.06
CA ASP A 525 -33.67 -7.94 6.05
C ASP A 525 -32.54 -6.89 5.96
N PRO A 526 -31.68 -6.74 6.98
CA PRO A 526 -30.60 -5.78 6.94
C PRO A 526 -29.65 -6.11 5.80
N THR A 527 -29.65 -5.26 4.78
CA THR A 527 -28.84 -5.42 3.57
C THR A 527 -27.79 -4.32 3.48
N SER A 528 -26.55 -4.69 3.23
CA SER A 528 -25.43 -3.78 2.99
C SER A 528 -24.92 -3.91 1.56
N TRP A 529 -24.48 -2.78 0.96
CA TRP A 529 -24.00 -2.72 -0.42
C TRP A 529 -22.66 -1.99 -0.51
N SER A 530 -21.68 -2.61 -1.16
CA SER A 530 -20.40 -1.96 -1.44
C SER A 530 -20.44 -1.06 -2.68
N HIS A 531 -19.30 -0.58 -3.08
CA HIS A 531 -19.02 -0.05 -4.41
C HIS A 531 -18.59 -1.19 -5.36
N ALA A 532 -18.43 -0.88 -6.66
CA ALA A 532 -17.90 -1.85 -7.63
C ALA A 532 -16.47 -2.27 -7.26
N LEU A 533 -16.27 -3.57 -7.03
CA LEU A 533 -14.93 -4.10 -6.73
C LEU A 533 -14.00 -3.98 -7.95
N PRO A 534 -12.71 -3.65 -7.72
CA PRO A 534 -11.71 -3.69 -8.78
C PRO A 534 -11.48 -5.11 -9.29
N VAL A 535 -11.06 -5.25 -10.55
CA VAL A 535 -10.62 -6.51 -11.15
C VAL A 535 -9.10 -6.67 -11.02
N GLY A 536 -8.58 -7.89 -11.15
CA GLY A 536 -7.15 -8.18 -11.15
C GLY A 536 -6.44 -8.00 -9.80
N ARG A 537 -7.12 -7.48 -8.79
CA ARG A 537 -6.53 -7.11 -7.51
C ARG A 537 -7.24 -7.81 -6.34
N TRP A 538 -6.47 -8.18 -5.32
CA TRP A 538 -7.00 -8.70 -4.08
C TRP A 538 -7.73 -7.62 -3.28
N THR A 539 -8.84 -8.00 -2.68
CA THR A 539 -9.68 -7.16 -1.82
C THR A 539 -10.01 -7.92 -0.55
N HIS A 540 -9.85 -7.29 0.61
CA HIS A 540 -10.33 -7.82 1.88
C HIS A 540 -11.74 -7.32 2.16
N VAL A 541 -12.62 -8.23 2.52
CA VAL A 541 -14.01 -7.93 2.92
C VAL A 541 -14.23 -8.39 4.34
N ALA A 542 -14.77 -7.52 5.19
CA ALA A 542 -15.22 -7.87 6.52
C ALA A 542 -16.65 -7.36 6.75
N VAL A 543 -17.50 -8.24 7.28
CA VAL A 543 -18.84 -7.90 7.73
C VAL A 543 -18.89 -8.04 9.24
N VAL A 544 -19.20 -6.97 9.94
CA VAL A 544 -19.18 -6.88 11.40
C VAL A 544 -20.59 -6.53 11.90
N ASN A 545 -21.12 -7.34 12.79
CA ASN A 545 -22.34 -7.02 13.56
C ASN A 545 -21.97 -6.85 15.04
N ASP A 546 -22.39 -5.74 15.65
CA ASP A 546 -22.09 -5.40 17.04
C ASP A 546 -23.13 -5.93 18.05
N GLY A 547 -24.03 -6.78 17.58
CA GLY A 547 -25.20 -7.27 18.33
C GLY A 547 -26.47 -6.49 18.03
N ARG A 548 -26.37 -5.40 17.22
CA ARG A 548 -27.50 -4.56 16.78
C ARG A 548 -27.40 -4.18 15.31
N HIS A 549 -26.25 -3.65 14.87
CA HIS A 549 -26.09 -3.12 13.53
C HIS A 549 -25.00 -3.86 12.77
N THR A 550 -25.24 -4.09 11.48
CA THR A 550 -24.27 -4.70 10.57
C THR A 550 -23.52 -3.62 9.81
N THR A 551 -22.20 -3.71 9.78
CA THR A 551 -21.30 -2.82 9.03
C THR A 551 -20.39 -3.63 8.15
N MET A 552 -20.38 -3.36 6.84
CA MET A 552 -19.44 -3.93 5.89
C MET A 552 -18.23 -3.01 5.72
N TYR A 553 -17.06 -3.62 5.62
CA TYR A 553 -15.77 -2.99 5.33
C TYR A 553 -15.16 -3.60 4.08
N VAL A 554 -14.54 -2.78 3.26
CA VAL A 554 -13.74 -3.17 2.09
C VAL A 554 -12.34 -2.57 2.27
N ASP A 555 -11.32 -3.41 2.28
CA ASP A 555 -9.92 -3.03 2.58
C ASP A 555 -9.77 -2.20 3.87
N GLY A 556 -10.53 -2.59 4.91
CA GLY A 556 -10.54 -1.91 6.20
C GLY A 556 -11.32 -0.59 6.25
N SER A 557 -11.85 -0.14 5.13
CA SER A 557 -12.68 1.08 5.03
C SER A 557 -14.16 0.75 5.11
N ARG A 558 -14.89 1.48 5.99
CA ARG A 558 -16.34 1.33 6.09
C ARG A 558 -17.03 1.77 4.79
N ILE A 559 -17.94 0.94 4.28
CA ILE A 559 -18.76 1.32 3.13
C ILE A 559 -19.87 2.32 3.54
N VAL A 560 -20.40 3.06 2.57
CA VAL A 560 -21.41 4.09 2.85
C VAL A 560 -22.83 3.51 2.97
N ARG A 561 -23.15 2.44 2.24
CA ARG A 561 -24.49 1.84 2.14
C ARG A 561 -24.64 0.64 3.07
N ASN A 562 -24.43 0.84 4.37
CA ASN A 562 -24.71 -0.17 5.39
C ASN A 562 -26.21 -0.19 5.73
N ALA A 563 -26.67 -1.34 6.22
CA ALA A 563 -28.03 -1.48 6.70
C ALA A 563 -28.33 -0.46 7.82
N ALA A 564 -29.45 0.24 7.70
CA ALA A 564 -29.92 1.16 8.73
C ALA A 564 -30.74 0.44 9.82
N GLU A 565 -31.33 -0.69 9.48
CA GLU A 565 -32.15 -1.48 10.39
C GLU A 565 -31.31 -2.27 11.40
N GLU A 566 -31.83 -2.44 12.61
CA GLU A 566 -31.23 -3.31 13.60
C GLU A 566 -31.48 -4.79 13.24
N GLY A 567 -30.43 -5.61 13.35
CA GLY A 567 -30.53 -7.05 13.11
C GLY A 567 -29.67 -7.82 14.10
N ARG A 568 -30.26 -8.55 15.02
CA ARG A 568 -29.55 -9.32 16.05
C ARG A 568 -29.27 -10.74 15.57
N GLY A 569 -28.00 -11.06 15.38
CA GLY A 569 -27.56 -12.39 14.99
C GLY A 569 -27.85 -12.76 13.55
N ILE A 570 -27.81 -14.03 13.26
CA ILE A 570 -28.12 -14.64 11.97
C ILE A 570 -29.03 -15.84 12.18
N ALA A 571 -30.12 -15.92 11.45
CA ALA A 571 -31.02 -17.07 11.44
C ALA A 571 -30.41 -18.23 10.61
N THR A 572 -29.36 -18.87 11.11
CA THR A 572 -28.64 -19.96 10.40
C THR A 572 -29.47 -21.23 10.23
N LEU A 573 -30.49 -21.42 11.05
CA LEU A 573 -31.45 -22.53 11.02
C LEU A 573 -30.81 -23.93 11.04
N GLY A 574 -29.59 -24.05 11.56
CA GLY A 574 -28.84 -25.31 11.62
C GLY A 574 -28.33 -25.80 10.25
N LYS A 575 -28.30 -24.92 9.23
CA LYS A 575 -27.90 -25.29 7.86
C LYS A 575 -26.41 -25.19 7.65
N PRO A 576 -25.85 -25.96 6.70
CA PRO A 576 -24.43 -25.87 6.36
C PRO A 576 -24.01 -24.47 5.93
N PHE A 577 -22.82 -24.06 6.35
CA PHE A 577 -22.12 -22.90 5.81
C PHE A 577 -21.44 -23.30 4.49
N ALA A 578 -21.49 -22.43 3.50
CA ALA A 578 -20.95 -22.63 2.16
C ALA A 578 -20.00 -21.49 1.77
N LEU A 579 -18.95 -21.82 1.03
CA LEU A 579 -17.96 -20.90 0.47
C LEU A 579 -17.79 -21.19 -1.04
N GLY A 580 -17.81 -20.15 -1.89
CA GLY A 580 -17.73 -20.26 -3.34
C GLY A 580 -19.08 -20.41 -4.04
N GLY A 581 -20.17 -20.30 -3.29
CA GLY A 581 -21.54 -20.33 -3.82
C GLY A 581 -22.56 -20.05 -2.74
N THR A 582 -23.75 -19.64 -3.15
CA THR A 582 -24.92 -19.50 -2.28
C THR A 582 -26.07 -20.32 -2.82
N GLN A 583 -26.93 -20.76 -1.93
CA GLN A 583 -28.08 -21.60 -2.26
C GLN A 583 -29.37 -20.79 -2.11
N SER A 584 -30.21 -20.82 -3.14
CA SER A 584 -31.58 -20.29 -3.09
C SER A 584 -32.56 -21.43 -3.40
N ALA A 585 -33.67 -21.53 -2.67
CA ALA A 585 -34.67 -22.58 -2.84
C ALA A 585 -34.07 -24.01 -2.94
N GLU A 586 -33.13 -24.33 -2.06
CA GLU A 586 -32.40 -25.61 -2.03
C GLU A 586 -31.52 -25.89 -3.27
N ARG A 587 -31.23 -24.87 -4.09
CA ARG A 587 -30.42 -25.02 -5.31
C ARG A 587 -29.28 -24.03 -5.29
N TYR A 588 -28.08 -24.53 -5.64
CA TYR A 588 -26.96 -23.66 -5.98
C TYR A 588 -27.19 -23.10 -7.39
N GLY A 589 -27.06 -21.78 -7.54
CA GLY A 589 -26.92 -21.13 -8.84
C GLY A 589 -25.50 -21.28 -9.38
N GLN A 590 -25.04 -20.34 -10.17
CA GLN A 590 -23.62 -20.34 -10.59
C GLN A 590 -22.69 -20.27 -9.38
N GLY A 591 -21.58 -20.99 -9.44
CA GLY A 591 -20.48 -20.84 -8.50
C GLY A 591 -19.75 -19.49 -8.66
N PHE A 592 -18.94 -19.16 -7.68
CA PHE A 592 -18.10 -17.96 -7.72
C PHE A 592 -17.13 -17.98 -8.92
N TYR A 593 -16.82 -16.81 -9.47
CA TYR A 593 -15.83 -16.64 -10.54
C TYR A 593 -14.71 -15.72 -10.04
N GLY A 594 -13.56 -16.31 -9.73
CA GLY A 594 -12.44 -15.60 -9.14
C GLY A 594 -11.68 -16.41 -8.10
N TRP A 595 -10.92 -15.75 -7.25
CA TRP A 595 -10.15 -16.36 -6.17
C TRP A 595 -10.75 -16.01 -4.82
N ILE A 596 -10.79 -17.00 -3.92
CA ILE A 596 -11.11 -16.83 -2.50
C ILE A 596 -9.89 -17.26 -1.69
N GLY A 597 -9.41 -16.36 -0.85
CA GLY A 597 -8.33 -16.59 0.09
C GLY A 597 -8.83 -16.94 1.49
N ASP A 598 -8.01 -16.67 2.51
CA ASP A 598 -8.35 -16.92 3.91
C ASP A 598 -9.75 -16.42 4.24
N THR A 599 -10.50 -17.24 4.97
CA THR A 599 -11.85 -16.90 5.43
C THR A 599 -11.97 -17.20 6.92
N ARG A 600 -12.49 -16.22 7.70
CA ARG A 600 -12.58 -16.33 9.16
C ARG A 600 -13.97 -15.90 9.67
N ILE A 601 -14.50 -16.63 10.65
CA ILE A 601 -15.73 -16.29 11.38
C ILE A 601 -15.39 -16.14 12.86
N VAL A 602 -15.78 -15.01 13.44
CA VAL A 602 -15.58 -14.67 14.86
C VAL A 602 -16.94 -14.36 15.50
N SER A 603 -17.23 -14.91 16.68
CA SER A 603 -18.52 -14.74 17.39
C SER A 603 -18.60 -13.46 18.22
N ARG A 604 -17.99 -12.39 17.73
CA ARG A 604 -18.06 -11.02 18.24
C ARG A 604 -17.72 -9.99 17.17
N ALA A 605 -18.07 -8.76 17.42
CA ALA A 605 -17.58 -7.64 16.62
C ALA A 605 -16.05 -7.48 16.80
N LEU A 606 -15.31 -7.37 15.69
CA LEU A 606 -13.91 -6.99 15.64
C LEU A 606 -13.77 -5.51 15.27
N ARG A 607 -12.72 -4.88 15.78
CA ARG A 607 -12.27 -3.59 15.26
C ARG A 607 -11.41 -3.80 14.00
N PRO A 608 -11.26 -2.79 13.13
CA PRO A 608 -10.44 -2.91 11.92
C PRO A 608 -8.98 -3.31 12.16
N ASP A 609 -8.41 -2.97 13.32
CA ASP A 609 -7.05 -3.37 13.72
C ASP A 609 -6.95 -4.86 14.12
N GLU A 610 -8.09 -5.54 14.33
CA GLU A 610 -8.17 -6.98 14.62
C GLU A 610 -8.49 -7.83 13.36
N PHE A 611 -8.73 -7.20 12.20
CA PHE A 611 -9.01 -7.91 10.95
C PHE A 611 -7.81 -8.72 10.47
N LEU A 612 -8.03 -9.65 9.53
CA LEU A 612 -6.96 -10.43 8.90
C LEU A 612 -5.91 -9.55 8.21
N THR A 613 -6.29 -8.33 7.81
CA THR A 613 -5.39 -7.28 7.33
C THR A 613 -4.83 -6.39 8.44
N GLY A 614 -5.28 -6.55 9.67
CA GLY A 614 -4.85 -5.75 10.82
C GLY A 614 -3.33 -5.88 11.08
N ARG A 615 -2.74 -4.80 11.59
CA ARG A 615 -1.30 -4.69 11.90
C ARG A 615 -0.95 -5.31 13.23
#